data_4ead32e56e6468ece707acc9e61f15ed
#
_entry.id   4ead32e56e6468ece707acc9e61f15ed
#
_cell.length_a   1.000
_cell.length_b   1.000
_cell.length_c   1.000
_cell.angle_alpha   90.00
_cell.angle_beta   90.00
_cell.angle_gamma   90.00
#
_symmetry.space_group_name_H-M   'P 1'
#
loop_
_entity.id
_entity.type
_entity.pdbx_description
1 polymer ?
#
loop_
_entity_poly.entity_id
_entity_poly.type
_entity_poly.pdbx_seq_one_letter_code
_entity_poly.pdbx_strand_id
1 'polypeptide(L)'
;VMGVANKNSIAWAIARQLSSQGAELAFTYQGEALLRRVKPLAESIGSSILCECDVTNDETMDSTFSKLETEWGKIDFLVHAIAFAGKDQLAGSFIKNTTREGFKSALDISAYSFVDAGRRAAEIMNDGGSMITLTYLGSERVIPNYNVMGVAKAALEASTRYMAADL
;
A
#
# COMPACT_ATOMS: atom_id res chain seq x y z
N VAL A 1 5.19 -0.99 -6.80
CA VAL A 1 4.70 0.19 -6.06
C VAL A 1 3.18 0.13 -5.98
N MET A 2 2.64 0.09 -4.77
CA MET A 2 1.21 0.05 -4.50
C MET A 2 0.74 1.41 -3.97
N GLY A 3 -0.40 1.92 -4.46
CA GLY A 3 -1.05 3.13 -3.92
C GLY A 3 -0.82 4.42 -4.70
N VAL A 4 -0.37 4.36 -5.95
CA VAL A 4 -0.39 5.53 -6.84
C VAL A 4 -1.83 5.82 -7.24
N ALA A 5 -2.34 7.00 -6.89
CA ALA A 5 -3.69 7.45 -7.24
C ALA A 5 -3.68 8.56 -8.31
N ASN A 6 -2.62 9.36 -8.36
CA ASN A 6 -2.44 10.46 -9.31
C ASN A 6 -0.99 11.01 -9.22
N LYS A 7 -0.68 12.02 -10.04
CA LYS A 7 0.64 12.66 -10.09
C LYS A 7 1.10 13.36 -8.79
N ASN A 8 0.19 13.60 -7.85
CA ASN A 8 0.48 14.24 -6.56
C ASN A 8 0.61 13.22 -5.41
N SER A 9 0.45 11.92 -5.69
CA SER A 9 0.63 10.87 -4.69
C SER A 9 2.07 10.79 -4.21
N ILE A 10 2.27 10.59 -2.91
CA ILE A 10 3.60 10.30 -2.34
C ILE A 10 4.19 9.06 -3.04
N ALA A 11 3.39 8.01 -3.25
CA ALA A 11 3.78 6.82 -3.98
C ALA A 11 4.32 7.14 -5.39
N TRP A 12 3.75 8.13 -6.08
CA TRP A 12 4.24 8.56 -7.38
C TRP A 12 5.60 9.29 -7.28
N ALA A 13 5.78 10.13 -6.28
CA ALA A 13 7.06 10.79 -6.04
C ALA A 13 8.18 9.76 -5.76
N ILE A 14 7.87 8.75 -4.94
CA ILE A 14 8.77 7.62 -4.66
C ILE A 14 9.10 6.87 -5.96
N ALA A 15 8.09 6.51 -6.75
CA ALA A 15 8.26 5.77 -8.00
C ALA A 15 9.17 6.52 -8.99
N ARG A 16 8.94 7.82 -9.18
CA ARG A 16 9.80 8.64 -10.04
C ARG A 16 11.26 8.65 -9.58
N GLN A 17 11.48 8.77 -8.26
CA GLN A 17 12.83 8.78 -7.71
C GLN A 17 13.52 7.42 -7.93
N LEU A 18 12.81 6.32 -7.67
CA LEU A 18 13.34 4.97 -7.91
C LEU A 18 13.67 4.75 -9.39
N SER A 19 12.77 5.12 -10.29
CA SER A 19 13.00 5.03 -11.74
C SER A 19 14.20 5.86 -12.18
N SER A 20 14.40 7.07 -11.63
CA SER A 20 15.57 7.91 -11.95
C SER A 20 16.91 7.31 -11.50
N GLN A 21 16.86 6.33 -10.61
CA GLN A 21 18.04 5.55 -10.18
C GLN A 21 18.17 4.21 -10.92
N GLY A 22 17.35 3.99 -11.97
CA GLY A 22 17.44 2.81 -12.83
C GLY A 22 16.58 1.63 -12.39
N ALA A 23 15.69 1.80 -11.40
CA ALA A 23 14.79 0.72 -11.00
C ALA A 23 13.70 0.48 -12.07
N GLU A 24 13.49 -0.79 -12.40
CA GLU A 24 12.28 -1.24 -13.10
C GLU A 24 11.11 -1.30 -12.13
N LEU A 25 9.95 -0.81 -12.53
CA LEU A 25 8.80 -0.66 -11.65
C LEU A 25 7.55 -1.33 -12.20
N ALA A 26 6.78 -1.93 -11.30
CA ALA A 26 5.40 -2.35 -11.53
C ALA A 26 4.45 -1.54 -10.64
N PHE A 27 3.23 -1.32 -11.09
CA PHE A 27 2.22 -0.57 -10.35
C PHE A 27 0.95 -1.39 -10.16
N THR A 28 0.36 -1.25 -8.98
CA THR A 28 -0.99 -1.76 -8.74
C THR A 28 -2.01 -0.63 -8.86
N TYR A 29 -3.22 -1.00 -9.25
CA TYR A 29 -4.38 -0.12 -9.30
C TYR A 29 -5.65 -0.88 -8.92
N GLN A 30 -6.64 -0.19 -8.38
CA GLN A 30 -7.95 -0.74 -8.08
C GLN A 30 -9.00 -0.17 -9.04
N GLY A 31 -9.44 -0.99 -9.97
CA GLY A 31 -10.50 -0.65 -10.91
C GLY A 31 -10.12 0.38 -11.98
N GLU A 32 -10.99 0.51 -12.95
CA GLU A 32 -10.78 1.29 -14.18
C GLU A 32 -10.50 2.78 -13.95
N ALA A 33 -11.10 3.37 -12.91
CA ALA A 33 -10.91 4.80 -12.61
C ALA A 33 -9.46 5.12 -12.17
N LEU A 34 -8.79 4.21 -11.45
CA LEU A 34 -7.39 4.36 -11.12
C LEU A 34 -6.48 3.94 -12.27
N LEU A 35 -6.83 2.91 -13.04
CA LEU A 35 -6.07 2.53 -14.22
C LEU A 35 -5.86 3.70 -15.17
N ARG A 36 -6.92 4.46 -15.49
CA ARG A 36 -6.84 5.65 -16.37
C ARG A 36 -5.86 6.72 -15.88
N ARG A 37 -5.60 6.76 -14.58
CA ARG A 37 -4.67 7.73 -13.97
C ARG A 37 -3.26 7.16 -13.84
N VAL A 38 -3.15 5.89 -13.46
CA VAL A 38 -1.86 5.23 -13.20
C VAL A 38 -1.15 4.86 -14.50
N LYS A 39 -1.87 4.37 -15.50
CA LYS A 39 -1.28 3.93 -16.77
C LYS A 39 -0.40 4.99 -17.45
N PRO A 40 -0.88 6.23 -17.72
CA PRO A 40 -0.05 7.24 -18.35
C PRO A 40 1.15 7.67 -17.48
N LEU A 41 1.03 7.58 -16.17
CA LEU A 41 2.14 7.85 -15.26
C LEU A 41 3.21 6.75 -15.37
N ALA A 42 2.81 5.49 -15.31
CA ALA A 42 3.71 4.35 -15.46
C ALA A 42 4.44 4.40 -16.80
N GLU A 43 3.71 4.60 -17.91
CA GLU A 43 4.27 4.74 -19.26
C GLU A 43 5.29 5.89 -19.35
N SER A 44 5.07 7.01 -18.65
CA SER A 44 5.98 8.17 -18.68
C SER A 44 7.37 7.89 -18.09
N ILE A 45 7.53 6.81 -17.35
CA ILE A 45 8.81 6.35 -16.79
C ILE A 45 9.22 4.97 -17.32
N GLY A 46 8.62 4.54 -18.43
CA GLY A 46 8.97 3.30 -19.12
C GLY A 46 8.43 2.02 -18.47
N SER A 47 7.53 2.11 -17.49
CA SER A 47 6.93 0.93 -16.87
C SER A 47 5.70 0.47 -17.67
N SER A 48 5.66 -0.83 -18.01
CA SER A 48 4.54 -1.49 -18.69
C SER A 48 3.77 -2.46 -17.79
N ILE A 49 4.28 -2.78 -16.59
CA ILE A 49 3.67 -3.77 -15.70
C ILE A 49 2.66 -3.09 -14.79
N LEU A 50 1.39 -3.33 -15.09
CA LEU A 50 0.24 -2.85 -14.33
C LEU A 50 -0.58 -4.04 -13.85
N CYS A 51 -0.89 -4.11 -12.56
CA CYS A 51 -1.67 -5.18 -11.94
C CYS A 51 -2.94 -4.60 -11.34
N GLU A 52 -4.09 -5.12 -11.71
CA GLU A 52 -5.33 -4.85 -11.00
C GLU A 52 -5.26 -5.55 -9.63
N CYS A 53 -5.42 -4.78 -8.56
CA CYS A 53 -5.22 -5.27 -7.21
C CYS A 53 -6.14 -4.52 -6.23
N ASP A 54 -7.09 -5.24 -5.70
CA ASP A 54 -7.85 -4.83 -4.53
C ASP A 54 -7.25 -5.55 -3.31
N VAL A 55 -6.67 -4.80 -2.39
CA VAL A 55 -6.01 -5.36 -1.20
C VAL A 55 -6.96 -6.05 -0.21
N THR A 56 -8.26 -5.95 -0.44
CA THR A 56 -9.29 -6.67 0.33
C THR A 56 -9.72 -7.98 -0.34
N ASN A 57 -9.10 -8.33 -1.48
CA ASN A 57 -9.42 -9.52 -2.26
C ASN A 57 -8.17 -10.36 -2.49
N ASP A 58 -8.10 -11.51 -1.85
CA ASP A 58 -6.97 -12.44 -1.91
C ASP A 58 -6.66 -12.89 -3.35
N GLU A 59 -7.65 -13.12 -4.20
CA GLU A 59 -7.44 -13.56 -5.59
C GLU A 59 -6.68 -12.50 -6.41
N THR A 60 -7.01 -11.22 -6.24
CA THR A 60 -6.29 -10.14 -6.93
C THR A 60 -4.90 -9.92 -6.38
N MET A 61 -4.71 -10.13 -5.08
CA MET A 61 -3.40 -10.13 -4.43
C MET A 61 -2.53 -11.27 -4.97
N ASP A 62 -3.03 -12.50 -4.98
CA ASP A 62 -2.32 -13.67 -5.52
C ASP A 62 -1.96 -13.48 -6.99
N SER A 63 -2.92 -13.02 -7.81
CA SER A 63 -2.70 -12.73 -9.22
C SER A 63 -1.61 -11.67 -9.45
N THR A 64 -1.57 -10.63 -8.60
CA THR A 64 -0.56 -9.57 -8.67
C THR A 64 0.84 -10.13 -8.46
N PHE A 65 1.07 -10.89 -7.38
CA PHE A 65 2.40 -11.42 -7.07
C PHE A 65 2.83 -12.55 -8.02
N SER A 66 1.90 -13.40 -8.47
CA SER A 66 2.17 -14.40 -9.51
C SER A 66 2.57 -13.76 -10.84
N LYS A 67 1.96 -12.63 -11.20
CA LYS A 67 2.36 -11.86 -12.38
C LYS A 67 3.78 -11.30 -12.24
N LEU A 68 4.12 -10.71 -11.09
CA LEU A 68 5.47 -10.19 -10.83
C LEU A 68 6.52 -11.31 -10.88
N GLU A 69 6.22 -12.47 -10.33
CA GLU A 69 7.09 -13.65 -10.41
C GLU A 69 7.29 -14.10 -11.86
N THR A 70 6.22 -14.11 -12.65
CA THR A 70 6.30 -14.48 -14.07
C THR A 70 7.14 -13.49 -14.89
N GLU A 71 7.00 -12.19 -14.64
CA GLU A 71 7.68 -11.13 -15.40
C GLU A 71 9.16 -10.98 -14.99
N TRP A 72 9.47 -11.10 -13.71
CA TRP A 72 10.80 -10.80 -13.16
C TRP A 72 11.47 -11.96 -12.42
N GLY A 73 10.72 -12.99 -12.02
CA GLY A 73 11.18 -14.05 -11.13
C GLY A 73 11.34 -13.60 -9.70
N LYS A 74 12.03 -12.50 -9.47
CA LYS A 74 12.28 -11.91 -8.13
C LYS A 74 12.08 -10.40 -8.13
N ILE A 75 11.85 -9.85 -6.93
CA ILE A 75 11.78 -8.41 -6.68
C ILE A 75 12.79 -7.99 -5.62
N ASP A 76 13.24 -6.75 -5.65
CA ASP A 76 14.20 -6.20 -4.68
C ASP A 76 13.53 -5.35 -3.61
N PHE A 77 12.36 -4.78 -3.89
CA PHE A 77 11.63 -3.98 -2.91
C PHE A 77 10.12 -3.95 -3.16
N LEU A 78 9.40 -3.72 -2.08
CA LEU A 78 7.97 -3.44 -2.08
C LEU A 78 7.72 -2.05 -1.47
N VAL A 79 7.00 -1.18 -2.21
CA VAL A 79 6.48 0.08 -1.67
C VAL A 79 4.98 -0.04 -1.51
N HIS A 80 4.52 -0.05 -0.26
CA HIS A 80 3.11 -0.10 0.10
C HIS A 80 2.66 1.28 0.62
N ALA A 81 1.88 1.99 -0.19
CA ALA A 81 1.38 3.33 0.11
C ALA A 81 -0.15 3.39 0.06
N ILE A 82 -0.80 2.39 0.67
CA ILE A 82 -2.26 2.24 0.68
C ILE A 82 -2.78 2.55 2.07
N ALA A 83 -3.84 3.34 2.14
CA ALA A 83 -4.63 3.57 3.33
C ALA A 83 -6.02 4.06 2.94
N PHE A 84 -7.03 3.65 3.69
CA PHE A 84 -8.40 4.09 3.49
C PHE A 84 -9.20 4.06 4.80
N ALA A 85 -10.02 5.09 4.99
CA ALA A 85 -11.12 5.10 5.93
C ALA A 85 -12.26 5.98 5.38
N GLY A 86 -13.49 5.64 5.65
CA GLY A 86 -14.65 6.45 5.28
C GLY A 86 -14.56 7.85 5.90
N LYS A 87 -15.01 8.88 5.19
CA LYS A 87 -14.96 10.28 5.66
C LYS A 87 -15.70 10.48 6.98
N ASP A 88 -16.80 9.79 7.18
CA ASP A 88 -17.60 9.76 8.41
C ASP A 88 -16.82 9.18 9.60
N GLN A 89 -15.85 8.31 9.35
CA GLN A 89 -15.00 7.70 10.38
C GLN A 89 -13.82 8.60 10.80
N LEU A 90 -13.51 9.62 10.00
CA LEU A 90 -12.36 10.51 10.22
C LEU A 90 -12.73 11.77 10.98
N ALA A 91 -13.95 12.29 10.83
CA ALA A 91 -14.36 13.57 11.37
C ALA A 91 -15.15 13.44 12.68
N GLY A 92 -15.11 14.48 13.51
CA GLY A 92 -15.91 14.60 14.74
C GLY A 92 -15.44 13.71 15.86
N SER A 93 -16.39 13.20 16.67
CA SER A 93 -16.08 12.38 17.85
C SER A 93 -15.64 10.97 17.43
N PHE A 94 -14.44 10.57 17.83
CA PHE A 94 -13.95 9.21 17.64
C PHE A 94 -14.94 8.16 18.21
N ILE A 95 -15.36 8.32 19.46
CA ILE A 95 -16.23 7.34 20.13
C ILE A 95 -17.60 7.24 19.45
N LYS A 96 -18.18 8.38 19.03
CA LYS A 96 -19.53 8.39 18.45
C LYS A 96 -19.56 7.94 16.99
N ASN A 97 -18.53 8.26 16.23
CA ASN A 97 -18.52 8.10 14.79
C ASN A 97 -17.80 6.82 14.33
N THR A 98 -17.00 6.18 15.20
CA THR A 98 -16.33 4.93 14.84
C THR A 98 -17.30 3.77 14.92
N THR A 99 -17.67 3.23 13.78
CA THR A 99 -18.51 2.04 13.67
C THR A 99 -17.64 0.77 13.63
N ARG A 100 -18.25 -0.39 13.91
CA ARG A 100 -17.59 -1.69 13.79
C ARG A 100 -17.05 -1.92 12.37
N GLU A 101 -17.87 -1.64 11.37
CA GLU A 101 -17.48 -1.86 9.97
C GLU A 101 -16.43 -0.86 9.50
N GLY A 102 -16.54 0.42 9.89
CA GLY A 102 -15.52 1.43 9.59
C GLY A 102 -14.18 1.11 10.25
N PHE A 103 -14.19 0.61 11.48
CA PHE A 103 -13.00 0.17 12.20
C PHE A 103 -12.33 -1.02 11.50
N LYS A 104 -13.10 -2.07 11.18
CA LYS A 104 -12.59 -3.24 10.45
C LYS A 104 -11.98 -2.85 9.11
N SER A 105 -12.72 -2.08 8.29
CA SER A 105 -12.26 -1.66 6.97
C SER A 105 -10.98 -0.80 7.04
N ALA A 106 -10.89 0.12 8.00
CA ALA A 106 -9.71 0.94 8.18
C ALA A 106 -8.46 0.11 8.54
N LEU A 107 -8.59 -0.87 9.43
CA LEU A 107 -7.48 -1.75 9.80
C LEU A 107 -7.12 -2.72 8.68
N ASP A 108 -8.12 -3.31 8.04
CA ASP A 108 -7.93 -4.24 6.94
C ASP A 108 -7.14 -3.60 5.79
N ILE A 109 -7.64 -2.47 5.27
CA ILE A 109 -7.02 -1.78 4.14
C ILE A 109 -5.72 -1.06 4.51
N SER A 110 -5.62 -0.50 5.73
CA SER A 110 -4.50 0.41 6.07
C SER A 110 -3.41 -0.21 6.95
N ALA A 111 -3.62 -1.43 7.46
CA ALA A 111 -2.64 -2.15 8.26
C ALA A 111 -2.45 -3.58 7.78
N TYR A 112 -3.51 -4.40 7.73
CA TYR A 112 -3.39 -5.81 7.36
C TYR A 112 -2.91 -5.99 5.93
N SER A 113 -3.35 -5.14 4.99
CA SER A 113 -2.92 -5.22 3.59
C SER A 113 -1.40 -5.14 3.40
N PHE A 114 -0.68 -4.46 4.30
CA PHE A 114 0.79 -4.44 4.29
C PHE A 114 1.37 -5.78 4.73
N VAL A 115 0.81 -6.40 5.76
CA VAL A 115 1.23 -7.75 6.21
C VAL A 115 1.00 -8.77 5.12
N ASP A 116 -0.18 -8.72 4.49
CA ASP A 116 -0.57 -9.65 3.44
C ASP A 116 0.28 -9.48 2.15
N ALA A 117 0.52 -8.23 1.74
CA ALA A 117 1.43 -7.94 0.63
C ALA A 117 2.87 -8.35 0.96
N GLY A 118 3.32 -8.14 2.19
CA GLY A 118 4.65 -8.52 2.66
C GLY A 118 4.86 -10.03 2.66
N ARG A 119 3.87 -10.79 3.11
CA ARG A 119 3.91 -12.27 3.07
C ARG A 119 4.14 -12.78 1.64
N ARG A 120 3.37 -12.27 0.67
CA ARG A 120 3.52 -12.67 -0.74
C ARG A 120 4.82 -12.16 -1.36
N ALA A 121 5.20 -10.93 -1.03
CA ALA A 121 6.45 -10.35 -1.53
C ALA A 121 7.68 -11.14 -1.04
N ALA A 122 7.68 -11.61 0.21
CA ALA A 122 8.79 -12.36 0.78
C ALA A 122 9.09 -13.64 0.00
N GLU A 123 8.09 -14.31 -0.58
CA GLU A 123 8.26 -15.54 -1.37
C GLU A 123 9.07 -15.30 -2.66
N ILE A 124 8.98 -14.09 -3.22
CA ILE A 124 9.65 -13.71 -4.48
C ILE A 124 10.70 -12.60 -4.30
N MET A 125 11.06 -12.24 -3.07
CA MET A 125 12.05 -11.19 -2.79
C MET A 125 13.48 -11.74 -2.85
N ASN A 126 14.40 -10.96 -3.38
CA ASN A 126 15.83 -11.24 -3.32
C ASN A 126 16.35 -11.10 -1.88
N ASP A 127 17.42 -11.84 -1.55
CA ASP A 127 18.14 -11.65 -0.29
C ASP A 127 18.61 -10.19 -0.16
N GLY A 128 18.36 -9.58 0.99
CA GLY A 128 18.65 -8.17 1.22
C GLY A 128 17.64 -7.20 0.62
N GLY A 129 16.50 -7.70 0.13
CA GLY A 129 15.38 -6.88 -0.32
C GLY A 129 14.77 -6.04 0.80
N SER A 130 13.89 -5.11 0.46
CA SER A 130 13.30 -4.20 1.43
C SER A 130 11.81 -3.96 1.20
N MET A 131 11.08 -3.70 2.30
CA MET A 131 9.66 -3.34 2.27
C MET A 131 9.46 -2.01 2.98
N ILE A 132 8.72 -1.10 2.33
CA ILE A 132 8.45 0.23 2.86
C ILE A 132 6.95 0.46 2.90
N THR A 133 6.46 0.99 4.01
CA THR A 133 5.09 1.50 4.12
C THR A 133 5.08 2.93 4.64
N LEU A 134 3.95 3.62 4.45
CA LEU A 134 3.78 5.02 4.85
C LEU A 134 2.92 5.12 6.11
N THR A 135 3.46 5.73 7.14
CA THR A 135 2.75 6.05 8.38
C THR A 135 2.55 7.55 8.58
N TYR A 136 1.94 7.93 9.67
CA TYR A 136 1.70 9.32 10.02
C TYR A 136 1.65 9.48 11.55
N LEU A 137 2.04 10.65 12.01
CA LEU A 137 2.14 11.01 13.44
C LEU A 137 0.89 10.73 14.27
N GLY A 138 -0.27 10.55 13.62
CA GLY A 138 -1.50 10.11 14.27
C GLY A 138 -1.45 8.71 14.90
N SER A 139 -0.40 7.91 14.60
CA SER A 139 -0.11 6.65 15.30
C SER A 139 0.34 6.85 16.75
N GLU A 140 1.02 7.97 17.03
CA GLU A 140 1.62 8.27 18.33
C GLU A 140 0.81 9.28 19.16
N ARG A 141 0.11 10.19 18.50
CA ARG A 141 -0.66 11.24 19.15
C ARG A 141 -1.98 11.54 18.46
N VAL A 142 -2.91 12.11 19.18
CA VAL A 142 -4.21 12.49 18.63
C VAL A 142 -4.04 13.65 17.65
N ILE A 143 -4.47 13.42 16.40
CA ILE A 143 -4.55 14.43 15.36
C ILE A 143 -6.02 14.67 15.03
N PRO A 144 -6.50 15.92 15.07
CA PRO A 144 -7.88 16.25 14.70
C PRO A 144 -8.26 15.70 13.32
N ASN A 145 -9.46 15.13 13.20
CA ASN A 145 -10.00 14.57 11.96
C ASN A 145 -9.16 13.42 11.37
N TYR A 146 -8.44 12.68 12.21
CA TYR A 146 -7.69 11.49 11.80
C TYR A 146 -8.25 10.20 12.43
N ASN A 147 -8.83 10.30 13.60
CA ASN A 147 -9.63 9.28 14.32
C ASN A 147 -9.15 7.83 14.10
N VAL A 148 -10.01 6.98 13.49
CA VAL A 148 -9.72 5.55 13.28
C VAL A 148 -8.45 5.31 12.44
N MET A 149 -8.08 6.24 11.58
CA MET A 149 -6.84 6.12 10.81
C MET A 149 -5.61 6.19 11.72
N GLY A 150 -5.63 6.96 12.81
CA GLY A 150 -4.55 6.95 13.81
C GLY A 150 -4.37 5.57 14.42
N VAL A 151 -5.46 4.90 14.77
CA VAL A 151 -5.44 3.51 15.27
C VAL A 151 -4.88 2.55 14.20
N ALA A 152 -5.32 2.69 12.96
CA ALA A 152 -4.80 1.87 11.86
C ALA A 152 -3.31 2.08 11.62
N LYS A 153 -2.81 3.33 11.72
CA LYS A 153 -1.37 3.62 11.59
C LYS A 153 -0.54 3.08 12.76
N ALA A 154 -1.07 3.09 13.98
CA ALA A 154 -0.41 2.43 15.12
C ALA A 154 -0.32 0.90 14.91
N ALA A 155 -1.40 0.29 14.40
CA ALA A 155 -1.40 -1.13 14.05
C ALA A 155 -0.40 -1.43 12.92
N LEU A 156 -0.32 -0.59 11.89
CA LEU A 156 0.64 -0.71 10.79
C LEU A 156 2.09 -0.68 11.29
N GLU A 157 2.43 0.27 12.17
CA GLU A 157 3.77 0.38 12.76
C GLU A 157 4.12 -0.82 13.64
N ALA A 158 3.16 -1.32 14.43
CA ALA A 158 3.35 -2.53 15.20
C ALA A 158 3.59 -3.74 14.27
N SER A 159 2.77 -3.90 13.23
CA SER A 159 2.91 -4.95 12.23
C SER A 159 4.27 -4.91 11.54
N THR A 160 4.75 -3.71 11.18
CA THR A 160 6.08 -3.53 10.56
C THR A 160 7.20 -4.08 11.45
N ARG A 161 7.13 -3.87 12.78
CA ARG A 161 8.14 -4.40 13.72
C ARG A 161 8.11 -5.93 13.81
N TYR A 162 6.92 -6.54 13.81
CA TYR A 162 6.80 -8.00 13.78
C TYR A 162 7.29 -8.59 12.47
N MET A 163 6.89 -8.01 11.33
CA MET A 163 7.37 -8.46 10.02
C MET A 163 8.90 -8.37 9.90
N ALA A 164 9.50 -7.27 10.41
CA ALA A 164 10.95 -7.11 10.40
C ALA A 164 11.72 -8.08 11.32
N ALA A 165 11.02 -8.72 12.26
CA ALA A 165 11.62 -9.77 13.09
C ALA A 165 11.49 -11.17 12.46
N ASP A 166 10.53 -11.35 11.55
CA ASP A 166 10.25 -12.63 10.89
C ASP A 166 11.01 -12.78 9.55
N LEU A 167 11.32 -11.68 8.90
CA LEU A 167 11.98 -11.60 7.59
C LEU A 167 13.46 -11.25 7.70
#